data_b70f273ab5c685d92ab0d149bd3dcc6b
#
_entry.id   b70f273ab5c685d92ab0d149bd3dcc6b
#
_cell.length_a   1.000
_cell.length_b   1.000
_cell.length_c   1.000
_cell.angle_alpha   90.00
_cell.angle_beta   90.00
_cell.angle_gamma   90.00
#
_symmetry.space_group_name_H-M   'P 1'
#
loop_
_entity.id
_entity.type
_entity.pdbx_description
1 polymer ?
#
loop_
_entity_poly.entity_id
_entity_poly.type
_entity_poly.pdbx_seq_one_letter_code
_entity_poly.pdbx_strand_id
1 'polypeptide(L)'
;EEERKNAESRLLASIDEAEEMGARGIAFLAGTWTEETREEAFQQLVKTTRTLCSYAAKKNMQIELEVFDYDMAKAALIGPAPLALRFAQEMRTYCSNFGLLVDLSHFPTTYETSRFVIQTLKPYITHLHIGNAVVVPGLEAYGDEHPRFGFPGSANDVNELVDFFQILKEEGFFRTNDPMV
;
A
#
# COMPACT_ATOMS: atom_id res chain seq x y z
N GLU A 1 -0.27 -22.73 -4.28
CA GLU A 1 0.99 -22.55 -5.02
C GLU A 1 0.77 -22.27 -6.51
N GLU A 2 -0.20 -22.90 -7.17
CA GLU A 2 -0.52 -22.62 -8.57
C GLU A 2 -1.07 -21.21 -8.77
N GLU A 3 -2.04 -20.79 -7.95
CA GLU A 3 -2.57 -19.42 -7.96
C GLU A 3 -1.49 -18.38 -7.71
N ARG A 4 -0.61 -18.63 -6.73
CA ARG A 4 0.53 -17.75 -6.45
C ARG A 4 1.43 -17.60 -7.67
N LYS A 5 1.77 -18.70 -8.35
CA LYS A 5 2.61 -18.67 -9.55
C LYS A 5 1.94 -17.92 -10.70
N ASN A 6 0.62 -18.07 -10.86
CA ASN A 6 -0.12 -17.33 -11.85
C ASN A 6 -0.12 -15.83 -11.56
N ALA A 7 -0.32 -15.43 -10.30
CA ALA A 7 -0.24 -14.04 -9.88
C ALA A 7 1.20 -13.48 -10.07
N GLU A 8 2.23 -14.22 -9.66
CA GLU A 8 3.64 -13.87 -9.87
C GLU A 8 3.94 -13.64 -11.36
N SER A 9 3.50 -14.56 -12.23
CA SER A 9 3.72 -14.43 -13.67
C SER A 9 3.05 -13.19 -14.28
N ARG A 10 1.82 -12.85 -13.84
CA ARG A 10 1.13 -11.64 -14.28
C ARG A 10 1.86 -10.37 -13.82
N LEU A 11 2.30 -10.34 -12.56
CA LEU A 11 3.04 -9.19 -12.01
C LEU A 11 4.41 -9.01 -12.70
N LEU A 12 5.09 -10.09 -13.08
CA LEU A 12 6.31 -10.02 -13.88
C LEU A 12 6.05 -9.41 -15.26
N ALA A 13 4.95 -9.79 -15.92
CA ALA A 13 4.55 -9.18 -17.19
C ALA A 13 4.19 -7.69 -17.01
N SER A 14 3.52 -7.33 -15.93
CA SER A 14 3.23 -5.92 -15.62
C SER A 14 4.48 -5.08 -15.38
N ILE A 15 5.57 -5.67 -14.86
CA ILE A 15 6.87 -4.97 -14.76
C ILE A 15 7.43 -4.68 -16.16
N ASP A 16 7.32 -5.62 -17.11
CA ASP A 16 7.77 -5.40 -18.48
C ASP A 16 6.97 -4.30 -19.18
N GLU A 17 5.64 -4.36 -19.06
CA GLU A 17 4.74 -3.33 -19.61
C GLU A 17 5.03 -1.95 -19.00
N ALA A 18 5.23 -1.87 -17.68
CA ALA A 18 5.55 -0.63 -16.99
C ALA A 18 6.91 -0.05 -17.42
N GLU A 19 7.91 -0.91 -17.65
CA GLU A 19 9.21 -0.49 -18.21
C GLU A 19 9.06 0.11 -19.60
N GLU A 20 8.29 -0.54 -20.49
CA GLU A 20 8.00 -0.03 -21.84
C GLU A 20 7.30 1.33 -21.81
N MET A 21 6.47 1.57 -20.81
CA MET A 21 5.78 2.85 -20.58
C MET A 21 6.68 3.91 -19.92
N GLY A 22 7.88 3.56 -19.51
CA GLY A 22 8.80 4.45 -18.81
C GLY A 22 8.45 4.69 -17.33
N ALA A 23 7.68 3.79 -16.72
CA ALA A 23 7.35 3.87 -15.30
C ALA A 23 8.58 3.57 -14.42
N ARG A 24 8.59 4.14 -13.22
CA ARG A 24 9.68 3.93 -12.25
C ARG A 24 9.51 2.68 -11.39
N GLY A 25 8.32 2.09 -11.39
CA GLY A 25 7.97 0.92 -10.60
C GLY A 25 6.54 0.49 -10.83
N ILE A 26 6.14 -0.52 -10.09
CA ILE A 26 4.74 -0.96 -10.01
C ILE A 26 4.32 -1.09 -8.54
N ALA A 27 3.04 -0.81 -8.28
CA ALA A 27 2.40 -1.12 -7.02
C ALA A 27 1.46 -2.32 -7.19
N PHE A 28 1.32 -3.12 -6.14
CA PHE A 28 0.42 -4.27 -6.14
C PHE A 28 -0.19 -4.49 -4.76
N LEU A 29 -1.29 -5.23 -4.72
CA LEU A 29 -2.00 -5.58 -3.49
C LEU A 29 -1.57 -6.94 -2.95
N ALA A 30 -1.60 -7.09 -1.62
CA ALA A 30 -1.57 -8.40 -1.00
C ALA A 30 -2.86 -9.18 -1.34
N GLY A 31 -2.76 -10.51 -1.38
CA GLY A 31 -3.93 -11.38 -1.47
C GLY A 31 -4.78 -11.34 -0.21
N THR A 32 -5.94 -11.99 -0.26
CA THR A 32 -6.82 -12.17 0.89
C THR A 32 -6.24 -13.16 1.91
N TRP A 33 -6.83 -13.23 3.10
CA TRP A 33 -6.37 -14.08 4.18
C TRP A 33 -7.53 -14.74 4.93
N THR A 34 -7.23 -15.85 5.60
CA THR A 34 -8.05 -16.40 6.68
C THR A 34 -7.18 -16.53 7.93
N GLU A 35 -7.80 -16.65 9.10
CA GLU A 35 -7.05 -16.77 10.34
C GLU A 35 -6.11 -17.97 10.34
N GLU A 36 -6.58 -19.09 9.78
CA GLU A 36 -5.83 -20.36 9.72
C GLU A 36 -4.64 -20.29 8.75
N THR A 37 -4.76 -19.51 7.67
CA THR A 37 -3.75 -19.49 6.60
C THR A 37 -2.88 -18.22 6.58
N ARG A 38 -3.11 -17.29 7.51
CA ARG A 38 -2.46 -15.97 7.50
C ARG A 38 -0.94 -16.05 7.44
N GLU A 39 -0.32 -16.88 8.29
CA GLU A 39 1.14 -16.93 8.31
C GLU A 39 1.70 -17.62 7.05
N GLU A 40 1.04 -18.63 6.54
CA GLU A 40 1.42 -19.24 5.26
C GLU A 40 1.27 -18.23 4.11
N ALA A 41 0.15 -17.49 4.05
CA ALA A 41 -0.08 -16.46 3.05
C ALA A 41 0.99 -15.36 3.14
N PHE A 42 1.38 -14.95 4.35
CA PHE A 42 2.45 -13.99 4.56
C PHE A 42 3.78 -14.48 3.97
N GLN A 43 4.17 -15.72 4.24
CA GLN A 43 5.40 -16.29 3.68
C GLN A 43 5.35 -16.44 2.16
N GLN A 44 4.18 -16.77 1.59
CA GLN A 44 4.00 -16.82 0.14
C GLN A 44 4.10 -15.42 -0.49
N LEU A 45 3.58 -14.40 0.18
CA LEU A 45 3.71 -13.00 -0.24
C LEU A 45 5.18 -12.56 -0.23
N VAL A 46 5.93 -12.85 0.85
CA VAL A 46 7.37 -12.56 0.93
C VAL A 46 8.11 -13.21 -0.24
N LYS A 47 7.85 -14.49 -0.50
CA LYS A 47 8.48 -15.25 -1.60
C LYS A 47 8.22 -14.60 -2.96
N THR A 48 6.96 -14.28 -3.26
CA THR A 48 6.57 -13.62 -4.52
C THR A 48 7.23 -12.24 -4.64
N THR A 49 7.13 -11.41 -3.61
CA THR A 49 7.69 -10.05 -3.63
C THR A 49 9.20 -10.06 -3.84
N ARG A 50 9.93 -11.02 -3.26
CA ARG A 50 11.37 -11.18 -3.53
C ARG A 50 11.66 -11.47 -5.00
N THR A 51 10.86 -12.32 -5.65
CA THR A 51 10.98 -12.59 -7.09
C THR A 51 10.77 -11.31 -7.90
N LEU A 52 9.70 -10.56 -7.58
CA LEU A 52 9.38 -9.30 -8.27
C LEU A 52 10.50 -8.26 -8.07
N CYS A 53 10.98 -8.07 -6.86
CA CYS A 53 12.08 -7.15 -6.57
C CYS A 53 13.35 -7.51 -7.32
N SER A 54 13.70 -8.80 -7.35
CA SER A 54 14.90 -9.27 -8.06
C SER A 54 14.80 -9.07 -9.58
N TYR A 55 13.58 -9.20 -10.12
CA TYR A 55 13.33 -8.96 -11.54
C TYR A 55 13.37 -7.46 -11.87
N ALA A 56 12.65 -6.65 -11.12
CA ALA A 56 12.55 -5.21 -11.28
C ALA A 56 13.89 -4.50 -11.07
N ALA A 57 14.75 -5.00 -10.18
CA ALA A 57 16.08 -4.45 -9.94
C ALA A 57 16.95 -4.44 -11.21
N LYS A 58 16.80 -5.43 -12.12
CA LYS A 58 17.53 -5.48 -13.41
C LYS A 58 17.10 -4.37 -14.36
N LYS A 59 15.96 -3.76 -14.11
CA LYS A 59 15.34 -2.68 -14.88
C LYS A 59 15.39 -1.33 -14.15
N ASN A 60 16.07 -1.27 -13.00
CA ASN A 60 16.10 -0.11 -12.10
C ASN A 60 14.72 0.36 -11.65
N MET A 61 13.78 -0.59 -11.46
CA MET A 61 12.40 -0.31 -11.07
C MET A 61 12.16 -0.63 -9.61
N GLN A 62 11.25 0.12 -9.01
CA GLN A 62 10.75 -0.03 -7.65
C GLN A 62 9.57 -1.01 -7.61
N ILE A 63 9.47 -1.77 -6.55
CA ILE A 63 8.31 -2.61 -6.23
C ILE A 63 7.67 -2.06 -4.96
N GLU A 64 6.39 -1.79 -5.02
CA GLU A 64 5.63 -1.21 -3.91
C GLU A 64 4.45 -2.10 -3.55
N LEU A 65 4.28 -2.36 -2.25
CA LEU A 65 3.06 -2.97 -1.75
C LEU A 65 2.14 -1.88 -1.22
N GLU A 66 0.92 -1.84 -1.72
CA GLU A 66 -0.10 -0.96 -1.20
C GLU A 66 -0.70 -1.52 0.10
N VAL A 67 -0.70 -0.67 1.14
CA VAL A 67 -1.33 -0.97 2.43
C VAL A 67 -2.83 -0.71 2.29
N PHE A 68 -3.64 -1.76 2.43
CA PHE A 68 -5.05 -1.74 2.06
C PHE A 68 -5.98 -2.06 3.24
N ASP A 69 -7.31 -2.06 3.01
CA ASP A 69 -8.28 -2.46 4.02
C ASP A 69 -8.07 -3.93 4.44
N TYR A 70 -8.36 -4.21 5.71
CA TYR A 70 -8.10 -5.51 6.31
C TYR A 70 -9.32 -6.43 6.37
N ASP A 71 -10.51 -5.86 6.54
CA ASP A 71 -11.74 -6.60 6.79
C ASP A 71 -13.00 -5.99 6.12
N MET A 72 -12.83 -5.05 5.22
CA MET A 72 -13.95 -4.37 4.55
C MET A 72 -14.16 -4.88 3.11
N ALA A 73 -13.58 -4.19 2.13
CA ALA A 73 -13.85 -4.42 0.72
C ALA A 73 -12.87 -5.39 0.07
N LYS A 74 -11.57 -5.20 0.26
CA LYS A 74 -10.53 -6.08 -0.30
C LYS A 74 -10.10 -7.16 0.68
N ALA A 75 -10.24 -6.93 1.97
CA ALA A 75 -9.80 -7.82 3.03
C ALA A 75 -8.35 -8.31 2.79
N ALA A 76 -7.45 -7.36 2.57
CA ALA A 76 -6.08 -7.65 2.19
C ALA A 76 -5.26 -8.18 3.37
N LEU A 77 -4.38 -9.14 3.10
CA LEU A 77 -3.47 -9.72 4.10
C LEU A 77 -2.62 -8.66 4.80
N ILE A 78 -2.20 -7.62 4.07
CA ILE A 78 -1.43 -6.49 4.60
C ILE A 78 -2.32 -5.24 4.60
N GLY A 79 -2.97 -5.00 5.73
CA GLY A 79 -3.86 -3.87 5.96
C GLY A 79 -3.33 -2.95 7.07
N PRO A 80 -3.46 -3.29 8.37
CA PRO A 80 -3.00 -2.43 9.48
C PRO A 80 -1.50 -2.16 9.46
N ALA A 81 -1.11 -0.95 9.86
CA ALA A 81 0.27 -0.50 9.87
C ALA A 81 1.25 -1.45 10.59
N PRO A 82 0.94 -2.10 11.72
CA PRO A 82 1.84 -3.07 12.33
C PRO A 82 2.15 -4.29 11.43
N LEU A 83 1.18 -4.77 10.64
CA LEU A 83 1.41 -5.85 9.68
C LEU A 83 2.23 -5.38 8.49
N ALA A 84 1.94 -4.18 7.98
CA ALA A 84 2.72 -3.56 6.92
C ALA A 84 4.18 -3.30 7.36
N LEU A 85 4.39 -2.86 8.60
CA LEU A 85 5.72 -2.69 9.19
C LEU A 85 6.48 -4.01 9.22
N ARG A 86 5.87 -5.08 9.76
CA ARG A 86 6.47 -6.42 9.79
C ARG A 86 6.90 -6.86 8.39
N PHE A 87 6.01 -6.72 7.42
CA PHE A 87 6.29 -7.11 6.04
C PHE A 87 7.43 -6.28 5.42
N ALA A 88 7.38 -4.97 5.58
CA ALA A 88 8.41 -4.07 5.04
C ALA A 88 9.79 -4.31 5.68
N GLN A 89 9.83 -4.56 6.99
CA GLN A 89 11.06 -4.92 7.69
C GLN A 89 11.67 -6.19 7.11
N GLU A 90 10.86 -7.24 6.92
CA GLU A 90 11.34 -8.49 6.33
C GLU A 90 11.80 -8.28 4.89
N MET A 91 11.01 -7.60 4.06
CA MET A 91 11.36 -7.35 2.66
C MET A 91 12.66 -6.55 2.49
N ARG A 92 12.89 -5.54 3.32
CA ARG A 92 14.10 -4.70 3.25
C ARG A 92 15.37 -5.44 3.64
N THR A 93 15.28 -6.62 4.26
CA THR A 93 16.45 -7.49 4.48
C THR A 93 16.92 -8.14 3.17
N TYR A 94 16.05 -8.26 2.18
CA TYR A 94 16.34 -8.91 0.90
C TYR A 94 16.44 -7.93 -0.27
N CYS A 95 15.67 -6.85 -0.26
CA CYS A 95 15.42 -6.01 -1.42
C CYS A 95 15.54 -4.52 -1.06
N SER A 96 16.51 -3.82 -1.64
CA SER A 96 16.66 -2.37 -1.48
C SER A 96 15.62 -1.57 -2.29
N ASN A 97 15.10 -2.16 -3.39
CA ASN A 97 14.11 -1.59 -4.28
C ASN A 97 12.66 -1.95 -3.91
N PHE A 98 12.40 -2.24 -2.63
CA PHE A 98 11.07 -2.44 -2.08
C PHE A 98 10.62 -1.22 -1.28
N GLY A 99 9.36 -0.85 -1.39
CA GLY A 99 8.70 0.18 -0.59
C GLY A 99 7.23 -0.10 -0.32
N LEU A 100 6.60 0.79 0.43
CA LEU A 100 5.17 0.79 0.69
C LEU A 100 4.51 1.98 -0.02
N LEU A 101 3.40 1.70 -0.67
CA LEU A 101 2.43 2.71 -1.09
C LEU A 101 1.38 2.84 0.02
N VAL A 102 1.12 4.06 0.45
CA VAL A 102 0.19 4.37 1.55
C VAL A 102 -0.82 5.40 1.06
N ASP A 103 -2.11 5.07 1.13
CA ASP A 103 -3.21 5.93 0.72
C ASP A 103 -4.00 6.44 1.94
N LEU A 104 -4.27 7.74 1.96
CA LEU A 104 -5.11 8.37 3.00
C LEU A 104 -6.51 7.73 3.09
N SER A 105 -7.06 7.26 1.96
CA SER A 105 -8.38 6.61 1.93
C SER A 105 -8.43 5.32 2.75
N HIS A 106 -7.30 4.64 2.93
CA HIS A 106 -7.25 3.35 3.60
C HIS A 106 -7.10 3.44 5.13
N PHE A 107 -6.73 4.59 5.69
CA PHE A 107 -6.60 4.73 7.14
C PHE A 107 -7.92 4.54 7.88
N PRO A 108 -9.05 5.15 7.44
CA PRO A 108 -10.33 4.85 8.05
C PRO A 108 -10.76 3.38 7.91
N THR A 109 -10.36 2.72 6.82
CA THR A 109 -10.72 1.31 6.57
C THR A 109 -9.90 0.33 7.39
N THR A 110 -8.75 0.75 7.93
CA THR A 110 -7.94 -0.01 8.90
C THR A 110 -8.15 0.48 10.35
N TYR A 111 -9.06 1.44 10.55
CA TYR A 111 -9.37 2.05 11.86
C TYR A 111 -8.17 2.75 12.50
N GLU A 112 -7.28 3.29 11.67
CA GLU A 112 -6.04 3.93 12.10
C GLU A 112 -6.05 5.43 11.81
N THR A 113 -5.26 6.19 12.58
CA THR A 113 -5.06 7.62 12.33
C THR A 113 -3.89 7.87 11.39
N SER A 114 -3.94 8.95 10.60
CA SER A 114 -2.84 9.37 9.72
C SER A 114 -1.51 9.44 10.47
N ARG A 115 -1.50 10.03 11.67
CA ARG A 115 -0.29 10.15 12.48
C ARG A 115 0.32 8.80 12.85
N PHE A 116 -0.51 7.87 13.29
CA PHE A 116 -0.04 6.54 13.67
C PHE A 116 0.56 5.80 12.47
N VAL A 117 -0.15 5.78 11.32
CA VAL A 117 0.32 5.09 10.11
C VAL A 117 1.62 5.69 9.59
N ILE A 118 1.65 7.02 9.42
CA ILE A 118 2.83 7.71 8.88
C ILE A 118 4.05 7.52 9.79
N GLN A 119 3.91 7.70 11.10
CA GLN A 119 5.03 7.52 12.02
C GLN A 119 5.52 6.07 12.08
N THR A 120 4.60 5.10 12.00
CA THR A 120 4.94 3.68 12.04
C THR A 120 5.67 3.23 10.77
N LEU A 121 5.21 3.69 9.60
CA LEU A 121 5.69 3.20 8.31
C LEU A 121 6.73 4.09 7.63
N LYS A 122 6.99 5.29 8.15
CA LYS A 122 7.85 6.32 7.55
C LYS A 122 9.14 5.80 6.88
N PRO A 123 9.94 4.88 7.47
CA PRO A 123 11.18 4.42 6.83
C PRO A 123 10.98 3.60 5.55
N TYR A 124 9.74 3.17 5.29
CA TYR A 124 9.39 2.25 4.21
C TYR A 124 8.45 2.86 3.17
N ILE A 125 7.87 4.03 3.46
CA ILE A 125 6.97 4.72 2.53
C ILE A 125 7.80 5.27 1.36
N THR A 126 7.44 4.86 0.15
CA THR A 126 8.04 5.33 -1.10
C THR A 126 7.02 6.00 -2.01
N HIS A 127 5.72 5.84 -1.71
CA HIS A 127 4.63 6.40 -2.50
C HIS A 127 3.46 6.77 -1.59
N LEU A 128 2.81 7.88 -1.89
CA LEU A 128 1.65 8.37 -1.16
C LEU A 128 0.50 8.63 -2.14
N HIS A 129 -0.67 8.09 -1.81
CA HIS A 129 -1.92 8.43 -2.45
C HIS A 129 -2.79 9.28 -1.53
N ILE A 130 -3.68 10.04 -2.13
CA ILE A 130 -4.62 10.92 -1.44
C ILE A 130 -6.01 10.57 -1.91
N GLY A 131 -6.77 9.96 -1.05
CA GLY A 131 -8.12 9.49 -1.35
C GLY A 131 -9.10 9.66 -0.19
N ASN A 132 -10.33 9.32 -0.45
CA ASN A 132 -11.43 9.34 0.49
C ASN A 132 -12.14 7.98 0.50
N ALA A 133 -12.81 7.64 1.59
CA ALA A 133 -13.55 6.40 1.72
C ALA A 133 -14.86 6.61 2.50
N VAL A 134 -15.83 5.74 2.28
CA VAL A 134 -17.03 5.63 3.12
C VAL A 134 -16.93 4.34 3.92
N VAL A 135 -16.85 4.46 5.24
CA VAL A 135 -16.66 3.30 6.15
C VAL A 135 -17.93 2.93 6.92
N VAL A 136 -19.05 3.58 6.62
CA VAL A 136 -20.35 3.29 7.26
C VAL A 136 -21.12 2.31 6.37
N PRO A 137 -21.39 1.07 6.84
CA PRO A 137 -22.11 0.09 6.05
C PRO A 137 -23.50 0.58 5.61
N GLY A 138 -23.87 0.29 4.36
CA GLY A 138 -25.16 0.66 3.79
C GLY A 138 -25.25 2.08 3.22
N LEU A 139 -24.24 2.90 3.39
CA LEU A 139 -24.16 4.17 2.67
C LEU A 139 -23.64 3.96 1.23
N GLU A 140 -23.99 4.90 0.35
CA GLU A 140 -23.45 4.97 -1.01
C GLU A 140 -21.92 5.09 -0.97
N ALA A 141 -21.25 4.44 -1.90
CA ALA A 141 -19.79 4.36 -2.00
C ALA A 141 -19.09 3.72 -0.77
N TYR A 142 -19.78 2.81 -0.03
CA TYR A 142 -19.17 2.05 1.05
C TYR A 142 -17.98 1.21 0.57
N GLY A 143 -16.86 1.31 1.27
CA GLY A 143 -15.62 0.59 0.98
C GLY A 143 -14.63 1.42 0.16
N ASP A 144 -13.95 0.75 -0.77
CA ASP A 144 -12.86 1.30 -1.59
C ASP A 144 -13.34 1.91 -2.92
N GLU A 145 -14.32 2.83 -2.84
CA GLU A 145 -14.90 3.47 -4.02
C GLU A 145 -14.32 4.85 -4.32
N HIS A 146 -13.45 5.35 -3.48
CA HIS A 146 -12.73 6.63 -3.59
C HIS A 146 -13.64 7.81 -3.99
N PRO A 147 -14.72 8.09 -3.25
CA PRO A 147 -15.57 9.23 -3.54
C PRO A 147 -14.80 10.54 -3.39
N ARG A 148 -15.30 11.61 -4.01
CA ARG A 148 -14.71 12.94 -3.85
C ARG A 148 -14.64 13.37 -2.39
N PHE A 149 -13.72 14.23 -2.03
CA PHE A 149 -13.71 14.89 -0.72
C PHE A 149 -15.01 15.65 -0.50
N GLY A 150 -15.52 15.63 0.75
CA GLY A 150 -16.83 16.18 1.08
C GLY A 150 -18.01 15.37 0.54
N PHE A 151 -17.81 14.09 0.19
CA PHE A 151 -18.91 13.18 -0.13
C PHE A 151 -19.72 12.88 1.15
N PRO A 152 -21.07 12.88 1.10
CA PRO A 152 -21.89 12.66 2.28
C PRO A 152 -21.57 11.35 2.99
N GLY A 153 -21.24 11.42 4.28
CA GLY A 153 -20.91 10.24 5.11
C GLY A 153 -19.52 9.66 4.86
N SER A 154 -18.68 10.31 4.07
CA SER A 154 -17.29 9.88 3.90
C SER A 154 -16.42 10.21 5.12
N ALA A 155 -15.31 9.50 5.25
CA ALA A 155 -14.40 9.60 6.39
C ALA A 155 -13.40 10.75 6.26
N ASN A 156 -13.00 11.10 5.03
CA ASN A 156 -12.03 12.16 4.75
C ASN A 156 -12.69 13.35 4.05
N ASP A 157 -12.39 14.54 4.55
CA ASP A 157 -12.71 15.81 3.93
C ASP A 157 -11.48 16.72 3.97
N VAL A 158 -11.65 17.99 3.72
CA VAL A 158 -10.57 19.00 3.70
C VAL A 158 -9.79 19.02 5.01
N ASN A 159 -10.45 18.85 6.15
CA ASN A 159 -9.81 18.87 7.46
C ASN A 159 -8.83 17.69 7.64
N GLU A 160 -9.26 16.48 7.28
CA GLU A 160 -8.43 15.27 7.34
C GLU A 160 -7.27 15.35 6.36
N LEU A 161 -7.49 15.92 5.19
CA LEU A 161 -6.43 16.17 4.20
C LEU A 161 -5.40 17.18 4.70
N VAL A 162 -5.84 18.28 5.32
CA VAL A 162 -4.94 19.28 5.92
C VAL A 162 -4.12 18.68 7.06
N ASP A 163 -4.77 17.89 7.96
CA ASP A 163 -4.08 17.18 9.03
C ASP A 163 -3.03 16.21 8.48
N PHE A 164 -3.38 15.44 7.46
CA PHE A 164 -2.46 14.54 6.78
C PHE A 164 -1.22 15.27 6.23
N PHE A 165 -1.39 16.38 5.52
CA PHE A 165 -0.28 17.18 5.02
C PHE A 165 0.56 17.82 6.13
N GLN A 166 -0.05 18.22 7.24
CA GLN A 166 0.70 18.72 8.40
C GLN A 166 1.58 17.63 9.00
N ILE A 167 1.05 16.42 9.16
CA ILE A 167 1.82 15.25 9.62
C ILE A 167 2.98 14.95 8.68
N LEU A 168 2.75 14.89 7.37
CA LEU A 168 3.80 14.67 6.39
C LEU A 168 4.90 15.73 6.47
N LYS A 169 4.53 16.99 6.69
CA LYS A 169 5.49 18.09 6.87
C LYS A 169 6.30 17.92 8.15
N GLU A 170 5.65 17.63 9.27
CA GLU A 170 6.30 17.40 10.57
C GLU A 170 7.28 16.21 10.49
N GLU A 171 6.88 15.17 9.79
CA GLU A 171 7.70 13.97 9.57
C GLU A 171 8.76 14.15 8.47
N GLY A 172 8.81 15.30 7.81
CA GLY A 172 9.87 15.68 6.88
C GLY A 172 9.76 15.07 5.49
N PHE A 173 8.54 14.72 5.05
CA PHE A 173 8.31 14.23 3.68
C PHE A 173 8.47 15.32 2.62
N PHE A 174 8.18 16.58 2.92
CA PHE A 174 8.34 17.70 1.98
C PHE A 174 9.74 18.29 2.01
N ARG A 175 10.74 17.49 1.67
CA ARG A 175 12.11 18.00 1.48
C ARG A 175 12.33 18.27 -0.01
N THR A 176 12.90 19.44 -0.33
CA THR A 176 13.03 19.99 -1.69
C THR A 176 13.88 19.16 -2.66
N ASN A 177 14.51 18.07 -2.22
CA ASN A 177 15.41 17.25 -3.03
C ASN A 177 15.02 15.76 -3.11
N ASP A 178 13.88 15.38 -2.56
CA ASP A 178 13.41 14.01 -2.62
C ASP A 178 12.26 13.91 -3.63
N PRO A 179 12.38 13.18 -4.73
CA PRO A 179 11.31 12.99 -5.69
C PRO A 179 10.28 11.98 -5.17
N MET A 180 9.70 12.24 -3.99
CA MET A 180 8.54 11.50 -3.53
C MET A 180 7.27 12.24 -3.95
N VAL A 181 6.84 11.97 -5.13
CA VAL A 181 5.45 12.10 -5.59
C VAL A 181 5.23 11.05 -6.65
#